data_9b857c4df7cbe894ab5c386a03cf4985
#
_entry.id   9b857c4df7cbe894ab5c386a03cf4985
#
_cell.length_a   1.000
_cell.length_b   1.000
_cell.length_c   1.000
_cell.angle_alpha   90.00
_cell.angle_beta   90.00
_cell.angle_gamma   90.00
#
_symmetry.space_group_name_H-M   'P 1'
#
loop_
_entity.id
_entity.type
_entity.pdbx_description
1 polymer ?
#
loop_
_entity_poly.entity_id
_entity_poly.type
_entity_poly.pdbx_seq_one_letter_code
_entity_poly.pdbx_strand_id
1 'polypeptide(L)'
;MKQKAQGTIEYLVIIAIVIVIALVVVGLLLQVMNSGSGVPETQAKATWKSAEPLAIIDWGVNGTAVTLVLRNNSAESITVNRVTLNSSDKNDTVDKTMAPGSTYTVRITDATGCTAGSKYSYPKEDIDINYNTTNINNKRQNALADIIGTC
;
A
#
# COMPACT_ATOMS: atom_id res chain seq x y z
N MET A 1 -60.70 17.60 21.45
CA MET A 1 -59.87 17.41 20.24
C MET A 1 -58.39 17.84 20.40
N LYS A 2 -57.85 18.08 21.61
CA LYS A 2 -56.43 18.52 21.77
C LYS A 2 -55.42 17.40 21.97
N GLN A 3 -55.82 16.18 22.28
CA GLN A 3 -54.90 15.08 22.57
C GLN A 3 -54.21 14.42 21.34
N LYS A 4 -54.87 14.47 20.16
CA LYS A 4 -54.31 13.86 18.92
C LYS A 4 -53.13 14.64 18.32
N ALA A 5 -53.05 15.97 18.58
CA ALA A 5 -51.97 16.82 18.07
C ALA A 5 -50.67 16.66 18.89
N GLN A 6 -50.77 16.32 20.17
CA GLN A 6 -49.63 16.18 21.09
C GLN A 6 -48.79 14.95 20.75
N GLY A 7 -49.41 13.80 20.48
CA GLY A 7 -48.70 12.59 20.10
C GLY A 7 -47.95 12.67 18.76
N THR A 8 -48.47 13.48 17.83
CA THR A 8 -47.84 13.71 16.52
C THR A 8 -46.55 14.52 16.68
N ILE A 9 -46.56 15.53 17.55
CA ILE A 9 -45.38 16.36 17.81
C ILE A 9 -44.29 15.55 18.54
N GLU A 10 -44.65 14.74 19.52
CA GLU A 10 -43.74 13.86 20.23
C GLU A 10 -43.05 12.87 19.28
N TYR A 11 -43.82 12.27 18.36
CA TYR A 11 -43.27 11.34 17.34
C TYR A 11 -42.32 12.06 16.38
N LEU A 12 -42.61 13.25 15.93
CA LEU A 12 -41.75 14.05 15.06
C LEU A 12 -40.43 14.42 15.75
N VAL A 13 -40.46 14.76 17.05
CA VAL A 13 -39.27 15.08 17.84
C VAL A 13 -38.37 13.84 17.98
N ILE A 14 -38.97 12.67 18.24
CA ILE A 14 -38.20 11.41 18.33
C ILE A 14 -37.50 11.08 17.01
N ILE A 15 -38.25 11.20 15.88
CA ILE A 15 -37.63 10.96 14.55
C ILE A 15 -36.51 11.96 14.28
N ALA A 16 -36.68 13.24 14.61
CA ALA A 16 -35.66 14.25 14.39
C ALA A 16 -34.37 13.90 15.18
N ILE A 17 -34.52 13.49 16.45
CA ILE A 17 -33.37 13.05 17.28
C ILE A 17 -32.67 11.83 16.68
N VAL A 18 -33.43 10.81 16.23
CA VAL A 18 -32.88 9.60 15.62
C VAL A 18 -32.10 9.92 14.35
N ILE A 19 -32.62 10.80 13.51
CA ILE A 19 -31.94 11.25 12.28
C ILE A 19 -30.62 11.95 12.60
N VAL A 20 -30.62 12.86 13.60
CA VAL A 20 -29.40 13.57 14.01
C VAL A 20 -28.35 12.59 14.54
N ILE A 21 -28.74 11.64 15.37
CA ILE A 21 -27.83 10.61 15.88
C ILE A 21 -27.29 9.76 14.72
N ALA A 22 -28.13 9.35 13.78
CA ALA A 22 -27.71 8.58 12.61
C ALA A 22 -26.68 9.34 11.76
N LEU A 23 -26.90 10.62 11.51
CA LEU A 23 -25.95 11.47 10.77
C LEU A 23 -24.62 11.63 11.49
N VAL A 24 -24.61 11.79 12.82
CA VAL A 24 -23.38 11.85 13.62
C VAL A 24 -22.62 10.53 13.53
N VAL A 25 -23.31 9.40 13.67
CA VAL A 25 -22.66 8.07 13.58
C VAL A 25 -22.07 7.84 12.20
N VAL A 26 -22.80 8.17 11.13
CA VAL A 26 -22.28 8.07 9.76
C VAL A 26 -21.07 8.99 9.55
N GLY A 27 -21.13 10.22 10.06
CA GLY A 27 -19.99 11.16 9.98
C GLY A 27 -18.74 10.63 10.68
N LEU A 28 -18.88 10.04 11.88
CA LEU A 28 -17.77 9.42 12.60
C LEU A 28 -17.23 8.18 11.87
N LEU A 29 -18.08 7.34 11.29
CA LEU A 29 -17.66 6.18 10.51
C LEU A 29 -16.85 6.62 9.27
N LEU A 30 -17.29 7.63 8.54
CA LEU A 30 -16.57 8.18 7.40
C LEU A 30 -15.20 8.75 7.82
N GLN A 31 -15.11 9.38 8.98
CA GLN A 31 -13.86 9.91 9.51
C GLN A 31 -12.89 8.78 9.89
N VAL A 32 -13.37 7.70 10.50
CA VAL A 32 -12.55 6.51 10.82
C VAL A 32 -12.06 5.82 9.56
N MET A 33 -12.92 5.68 8.54
CA MET A 33 -12.54 5.10 7.25
C MET A 33 -11.47 5.93 6.53
N ASN A 34 -11.53 7.26 6.62
CA ASN A 34 -10.49 8.13 6.06
C ASN A 34 -9.19 8.15 6.87
N SER A 35 -9.25 7.91 8.18
CA SER A 35 -8.07 7.86 9.05
C SER A 35 -7.30 6.53 8.97
N GLY A 36 -7.91 5.50 8.36
CA GLY A 36 -7.38 4.13 8.28
C GLY A 36 -6.18 3.91 7.35
N SER A 37 -5.60 4.97 6.78
CA SER A 37 -4.51 4.83 5.80
C SER A 37 -3.16 4.37 6.38
N GLY A 38 -2.94 4.44 7.68
CA GLY A 38 -1.72 3.92 8.31
C GLY A 38 -1.75 2.42 8.56
N VAL A 39 -2.92 1.83 8.76
CA VAL A 39 -3.08 0.39 9.00
C VAL A 39 -2.79 -0.44 7.74
N PRO A 40 -3.32 -0.09 6.57
CA PRO A 40 -2.98 -0.77 5.33
C PRO A 40 -1.49 -0.72 5.00
N GLU A 41 -0.81 0.41 5.18
CA GLU A 41 0.63 0.55 4.93
C GLU A 41 1.45 -0.36 5.87
N THR A 42 1.15 -0.35 7.17
CA THR A 42 1.83 -1.21 8.15
C THR A 42 1.63 -2.69 7.82
N GLN A 43 0.43 -3.08 7.43
CA GLN A 43 0.12 -4.45 7.05
C GLN A 43 0.83 -4.84 5.74
N ALA A 44 0.85 -3.98 4.74
CA ALA A 44 1.59 -4.19 3.50
C ALA A 44 3.10 -4.35 3.77
N LYS A 45 3.69 -3.50 4.62
CA LYS A 45 5.09 -3.63 5.05
C LYS A 45 5.36 -4.94 5.79
N ALA A 46 4.45 -5.39 6.66
CA ALA A 46 4.59 -6.67 7.34
C ALA A 46 4.56 -7.85 6.36
N THR A 47 3.64 -7.84 5.41
CA THR A 47 3.53 -8.85 4.36
C THR A 47 4.80 -8.92 3.50
N TRP A 48 5.30 -7.78 3.06
CA TRP A 48 6.51 -7.72 2.25
C TRP A 48 7.78 -8.15 3.00
N LYS A 49 7.90 -7.85 4.31
CA LYS A 49 9.05 -8.29 5.12
C LYS A 49 9.16 -9.80 5.24
N SER A 50 8.05 -10.53 5.16
CA SER A 50 7.98 -11.99 5.19
C SER A 50 8.09 -12.64 3.81
N ALA A 51 8.17 -11.86 2.74
CA ALA A 51 8.24 -12.37 1.38
C ALA A 51 9.53 -13.14 1.11
N GLU A 52 9.41 -14.23 0.37
CA GLU A 52 10.52 -15.05 -0.11
C GLU A 52 10.43 -15.22 -1.64
N PRO A 53 11.56 -15.24 -2.32
CA PRO A 53 12.95 -15.13 -1.83
C PRO A 53 13.41 -13.70 -1.58
N LEU A 54 12.72 -12.70 -2.13
CA LEU A 54 13.06 -11.28 -2.00
C LEU A 54 11.97 -10.55 -1.21
N ALA A 55 12.37 -9.86 -0.16
CA ALA A 55 11.52 -8.98 0.62
C ALA A 55 11.73 -7.53 0.24
N ILE A 56 10.69 -6.72 0.26
CA ILE A 56 10.78 -5.26 0.29
C ILE A 56 10.60 -4.84 1.74
N ILE A 57 11.70 -4.44 2.39
CA ILE A 57 11.69 -4.15 3.83
C ILE A 57 11.30 -2.71 4.15
N ASP A 58 11.50 -1.82 3.18
CA ASP A 58 11.07 -0.43 3.28
C ASP A 58 10.89 0.19 1.89
N TRP A 59 10.09 1.24 1.81
CA TRP A 59 9.87 2.00 0.59
C TRP A 59 9.45 3.43 0.86
N GLY A 60 9.65 4.28 -0.11
CA GLY A 60 9.22 5.67 -0.07
C GLY A 60 9.24 6.31 -1.46
N VAL A 61 8.47 7.38 -1.60
CA VAL A 61 8.45 8.21 -2.81
C VAL A 61 9.00 9.58 -2.45
N ASN A 62 9.96 10.04 -3.24
CA ASN A 62 10.52 11.37 -3.08
C ASN A 62 10.59 12.07 -4.45
N GLY A 63 9.76 13.10 -4.63
CA GLY A 63 9.64 13.80 -5.89
C GLY A 63 9.13 12.87 -7.01
N THR A 64 9.98 12.55 -7.97
CA THR A 64 9.66 11.71 -9.13
C THR A 64 10.26 10.30 -9.03
N ALA A 65 10.79 9.91 -7.88
CA ALA A 65 11.42 8.61 -7.71
C ALA A 65 10.81 7.79 -6.59
N VAL A 66 10.60 6.51 -6.86
CA VAL A 66 10.26 5.49 -5.88
C VAL A 66 11.55 4.80 -5.44
N THR A 67 11.79 4.75 -4.14
CA THR A 67 12.94 4.05 -3.56
C THR A 67 12.43 2.81 -2.84
N LEU A 68 13.00 1.66 -3.14
CA LEU A 68 12.68 0.37 -2.54
C LEU A 68 13.93 -0.20 -1.89
N VAL A 69 13.82 -0.69 -0.67
CA VAL A 69 14.90 -1.44 0.00
C VAL A 69 14.58 -2.92 -0.07
N LEU A 70 15.29 -3.64 -0.91
CA LEU A 70 15.18 -5.08 -1.08
C LEU A 70 16.06 -5.80 -0.05
N ARG A 71 15.63 -6.99 0.38
CA ARG A 71 16.43 -7.93 1.17
C ARG A 71 16.29 -9.33 0.59
N ASN A 72 17.43 -10.03 0.48
CA ASN A 72 17.42 -11.44 0.12
C ASN A 72 17.11 -12.28 1.38
N ASN A 73 15.91 -12.84 1.43
CA ASN A 73 15.44 -13.71 2.52
C ASN A 73 15.75 -15.20 2.26
N SER A 74 16.30 -15.55 1.09
CA SER A 74 16.65 -16.92 0.78
C SER A 74 18.02 -17.34 1.35
N ALA A 75 18.28 -18.63 1.38
CA ALA A 75 19.57 -19.20 1.77
C ALA A 75 20.64 -19.13 0.65
N GLU A 76 20.26 -18.72 -0.56
CA GLU A 76 21.12 -18.68 -1.73
C GLU A 76 21.41 -17.24 -2.17
N SER A 77 22.53 -17.04 -2.90
CA SER A 77 22.77 -15.77 -3.59
C SER A 77 21.79 -15.61 -4.76
N ILE A 78 21.20 -14.44 -4.84
CA ILE A 78 20.22 -14.07 -5.87
C ILE A 78 20.75 -12.86 -6.64
N THR A 79 20.69 -12.92 -7.97
CA THR A 79 20.95 -11.76 -8.81
C THR A 79 19.60 -11.15 -9.23
N VAL A 80 19.29 -9.97 -8.73
CA VAL A 80 18.11 -9.20 -9.14
C VAL A 80 18.42 -8.54 -10.46
N ASN A 81 17.63 -8.88 -11.50
CA ASN A 81 17.82 -8.33 -12.84
C ASN A 81 16.97 -7.08 -13.06
N ARG A 82 15.72 -7.11 -12.62
CA ARG A 82 14.78 -6.00 -12.83
C ARG A 82 13.73 -5.94 -11.73
N VAL A 83 13.36 -4.74 -11.40
CA VAL A 83 12.18 -4.44 -10.57
C VAL A 83 11.22 -3.59 -11.38
N THR A 84 9.98 -4.01 -11.50
CA THR A 84 8.93 -3.32 -12.24
C THR A 84 7.89 -2.79 -11.26
N LEU A 85 7.52 -1.52 -11.43
CA LEU A 85 6.36 -0.90 -10.79
C LEU A 85 5.48 -0.34 -11.89
N ASN A 86 4.19 -0.70 -11.91
CA ASN A 86 3.24 -0.26 -12.94
C ASN A 86 3.61 -0.75 -14.36
N SER A 87 3.13 -1.88 -14.69
CA SER A 87 3.24 -2.85 -15.80
C SER A 87 3.86 -2.44 -17.16
N SER A 88 4.02 -1.18 -17.49
CA SER A 88 4.47 -0.83 -18.84
C SER A 88 5.75 0.00 -18.97
N ASP A 89 6.05 0.90 -18.04
CA ASP A 89 7.12 1.87 -18.29
C ASP A 89 8.05 2.18 -17.10
N LYS A 90 7.75 1.68 -15.89
CA LYS A 90 8.52 2.03 -14.69
C LYS A 90 9.27 0.81 -14.19
N ASN A 91 10.45 0.61 -14.75
CA ASN A 91 11.34 -0.46 -14.33
C ASN A 91 12.76 0.07 -14.16
N ASP A 92 13.51 -0.57 -13.27
CA ASP A 92 14.95 -0.39 -13.17
C ASP A 92 15.64 -1.72 -13.44
N THR A 93 16.66 -1.68 -14.30
CA THR A 93 17.57 -2.79 -14.53
C THR A 93 18.63 -2.74 -13.43
N VAL A 94 18.56 -3.67 -12.52
CA VAL A 94 19.37 -3.68 -11.29
C VAL A 94 20.67 -4.42 -11.46
N ASP A 95 20.65 -5.62 -12.07
CA ASP A 95 21.78 -6.55 -12.27
C ASP A 95 22.70 -6.67 -11.04
N LYS A 96 22.08 -6.80 -9.87
CA LYS A 96 22.78 -6.85 -8.58
C LYS A 96 22.68 -8.21 -7.92
N THR A 97 23.84 -8.81 -7.68
CA THR A 97 23.93 -10.03 -6.87
C THR A 97 23.86 -9.69 -5.39
N MET A 98 22.95 -10.34 -4.68
CA MET A 98 22.67 -10.18 -3.27
C MET A 98 22.95 -11.49 -2.54
N ALA A 99 23.87 -11.48 -1.58
CA ALA A 99 24.10 -12.61 -0.68
C ALA A 99 22.89 -12.83 0.25
N PRO A 100 22.73 -14.03 0.84
CA PRO A 100 21.71 -14.27 1.86
C PRO A 100 21.71 -13.21 2.95
N GLY A 101 20.53 -12.68 3.29
CA GLY A 101 20.32 -11.65 4.30
C GLY A 101 20.79 -10.24 3.93
N SER A 102 21.48 -10.05 2.79
CA SER A 102 21.92 -8.72 2.37
C SER A 102 20.78 -7.84 1.87
N THR A 103 20.98 -6.53 1.92
CA THR A 103 20.02 -5.53 1.43
C THR A 103 20.59 -4.74 0.26
N TYR A 104 19.71 -4.27 -0.61
CA TYR A 104 20.05 -3.38 -1.71
C TYR A 104 18.93 -2.36 -1.95
N THR A 105 19.30 -1.11 -2.21
CA THR A 105 18.34 -0.04 -2.49
C THR A 105 18.21 0.16 -3.99
N VAL A 106 17.00 -0.02 -4.49
CA VAL A 106 16.61 0.25 -5.88
C VAL A 106 15.90 1.59 -5.95
N ARG A 107 16.20 2.38 -6.96
CA ARG A 107 15.54 3.66 -7.20
C ARG A 107 14.94 3.67 -8.60
N ILE A 108 13.62 3.70 -8.68
CA ILE A 108 12.85 3.73 -9.92
C ILE A 108 12.34 5.15 -10.12
N THR A 109 12.65 5.75 -11.26
CA THR A 109 12.15 7.09 -11.59
C THR A 109 10.71 6.99 -12.07
N ASP A 110 9.80 7.64 -11.36
CA ASP A 110 8.38 7.76 -11.70
C ASP A 110 8.10 9.14 -12.28
N ALA A 111 7.55 9.18 -13.50
CA ALA A 111 7.21 10.44 -14.19
C ALA A 111 6.01 11.17 -13.60
N THR A 112 5.19 10.51 -12.77
CA THR A 112 3.95 11.11 -12.22
C THR A 112 4.20 12.08 -11.07
N GLY A 113 5.36 12.02 -10.44
CA GLY A 113 5.68 12.85 -9.28
C GLY A 113 4.80 12.57 -8.05
N CYS A 114 5.26 12.98 -6.91
CA CYS A 114 4.55 12.83 -5.64
C CYS A 114 4.51 14.18 -4.94
N THR A 115 3.32 14.71 -4.70
CA THR A 115 3.15 15.98 -3.98
C THR A 115 3.15 15.70 -2.48
N ALA A 116 3.88 16.49 -1.70
CA ALA A 116 3.95 16.35 -0.25
C ALA A 116 2.55 16.26 0.38
N GLY A 117 2.33 15.23 1.20
CA GLY A 117 1.07 14.95 1.86
C GLY A 117 0.04 14.17 1.03
N SER A 118 0.27 13.94 -0.28
CA SER A 118 -0.60 13.09 -1.09
C SER A 118 -0.31 11.61 -0.84
N LYS A 119 -1.32 10.76 -1.02
CA LYS A 119 -1.19 9.30 -0.93
C LYS A 119 -0.80 8.74 -2.29
N TYR A 120 0.02 7.69 -2.27
CA TYR A 120 0.34 6.91 -3.45
C TYR A 120 0.01 5.44 -3.23
N SER A 121 -0.28 4.74 -4.33
CA SER A 121 -0.54 3.31 -4.33
C SER A 121 -0.04 2.70 -5.63
N TYR A 122 0.77 1.66 -5.52
CA TYR A 122 1.14 0.77 -6.61
C TYR A 122 0.49 -0.58 -6.34
N PRO A 123 -0.50 -0.98 -7.16
CA PRO A 123 -1.20 -2.26 -6.99
C PRO A 123 -0.25 -3.44 -7.13
N LYS A 124 -0.46 -4.49 -6.36
CA LYS A 124 0.38 -5.71 -6.40
C LYS A 124 0.42 -6.37 -7.78
N GLU A 125 -0.63 -6.22 -8.59
CA GLU A 125 -0.72 -6.76 -9.94
C GLU A 125 0.33 -6.15 -10.89
N ASP A 126 0.78 -4.94 -10.59
CA ASP A 126 1.71 -4.16 -11.39
C ASP A 126 3.15 -4.22 -10.90
N ILE A 127 3.40 -4.98 -9.83
CA ILE A 127 4.72 -5.07 -9.20
C ILE A 127 5.29 -6.46 -9.41
N ASP A 128 6.47 -6.54 -10.01
CA ASP A 128 7.23 -7.79 -10.11
C ASP A 128 8.74 -7.58 -9.99
N ILE A 129 9.41 -8.66 -9.56
CA ILE A 129 10.86 -8.69 -9.44
C ILE A 129 11.36 -9.87 -10.26
N ASN A 130 12.18 -9.58 -11.27
CA ASN A 130 12.86 -10.59 -12.08
C ASN A 130 14.25 -10.85 -11.51
N TYR A 131 14.58 -12.11 -11.31
CA TYR A 131 15.82 -12.51 -10.68
C TYR A 131 16.34 -13.85 -11.18
N ASN A 132 17.62 -14.08 -10.96
CA ASN A 132 18.30 -15.34 -11.19
C ASN A 132 18.75 -15.94 -9.87
N THR A 133 18.67 -17.25 -9.73
CA THR A 133 19.36 -18.01 -8.68
C THR A 133 20.60 -18.68 -9.28
N THR A 134 21.41 -19.33 -8.45
CA THR A 134 22.62 -20.04 -8.92
C THR A 134 22.32 -21.06 -10.01
N ASN A 135 21.14 -21.68 -9.99
CA ASN A 135 20.80 -22.79 -10.87
C ASN A 135 19.72 -22.47 -11.92
N ILE A 136 18.94 -21.39 -11.72
CA ILE A 136 17.79 -21.08 -12.58
C ILE A 136 17.77 -19.58 -12.89
N ASN A 137 17.69 -19.27 -14.17
CA ASN A 137 17.59 -17.92 -14.68
C ASN A 137 16.13 -17.52 -14.96
N ASN A 138 15.87 -16.21 -15.03
CA ASN A 138 14.59 -15.62 -15.40
C ASN A 138 13.41 -16.03 -14.49
N LYS A 139 13.65 -16.17 -13.19
CA LYS A 139 12.56 -16.34 -12.23
C LYS A 139 11.85 -15.00 -12.01
N ARG A 140 10.56 -15.08 -11.74
CA ARG A 140 9.72 -13.92 -11.45
C ARG A 140 9.03 -14.10 -10.10
N GLN A 141 9.12 -13.08 -9.28
CA GLN A 141 8.35 -12.95 -8.04
C GLN A 141 7.33 -11.86 -8.23
N ASN A 142 6.05 -12.23 -8.13
CA ASN A 142 4.95 -11.27 -8.11
C ASN A 142 4.82 -10.68 -6.70
N ALA A 143 4.28 -9.47 -6.64
CA ALA A 143 4.03 -8.82 -5.36
C ALA A 143 3.00 -9.55 -4.51
N LEU A 144 3.20 -9.52 -3.19
CA LEU A 144 2.29 -10.10 -2.20
C LEU A 144 1.29 -9.07 -1.67
N ALA A 145 1.62 -7.80 -1.72
CA ALA A 145 0.78 -6.68 -1.26
C ALA A 145 1.09 -5.43 -2.07
N ASP A 146 0.16 -4.49 -2.05
CA ASP A 146 0.34 -3.17 -2.66
C ASP A 146 1.48 -2.41 -1.98
N ILE A 147 2.16 -1.54 -2.73
CA ILE A 147 3.10 -0.56 -2.17
C ILE A 147 2.33 0.75 -2.01
N ILE A 148 2.03 1.12 -0.78
CA ILE A 148 1.22 2.28 -0.43
C ILE A 148 1.93 3.16 0.59
N GLY A 149 1.63 4.45 0.58
CA GLY A 149 2.21 5.39 1.53
C GLY A 149 1.76 6.82 1.29
N THR A 150 2.45 7.74 1.96
CA THR A 150 2.26 9.18 1.82
C THR A 150 3.58 9.83 1.39
N CYS A 151 3.51 10.80 0.48
CA CYS A 151 4.65 11.56 -0.04
C CYS A 151 5.24 12.54 0.97
#